data_33dc5568e4c510da9f2f839dc8e1eb4f
#
_entry.id   33dc5568e4c510da9f2f839dc8e1eb4f
#
_cell.length_a   1.000
_cell.length_b   1.000
_cell.length_c   1.000
_cell.angle_alpha   90.00
_cell.angle_beta   90.00
_cell.angle_gamma   90.00
#
_symmetry.space_group_name_H-M   'P 1'
#
loop_
_entity.id
_entity.type
_entity.pdbx_description
1 polymer ?
#
loop_
_entity_poly.entity_id
_entity_poly.type
_entity_poly.pdbx_seq_one_letter_code
_entity_poly.pdbx_strand_id
1 'polypeptide(L)'
;MKRNKAKYYLIPAIICMAGIVAIGYFYFFTAFSIKAEKQYVFIDDDDTADSVYAKLEPVASHHALTGFRTLARHFSYGEKIRTGRFAIEPGMNTVNTFRMIKNGQQEPVMLTIPECRTIEQLAARLSVKLMIDSTTIAQTLTDEEYCKQLGYDTCTIVCLFVPNTYEVYWNTSIEKLMGRMVKEHDKFWTQERKQKATALGLSTNEVCTLASIIDEETANNAEKPMIAGMYLNRLKIGMPLQADPTVKFALKDFALKRIYHGHLEIDSPYNTYKNIGLPPGPIKVASIQGVDAVLNRVAHNYIYMCAKEDFSGTHNFAANYQEHLKNAARYSKALNERGIK
;
A
#
# COMPACT_ATOMS: atom_id res chain seq x y z
N MET A 1 63.48 -18.83 -49.66
CA MET A 1 62.19 -18.23 -50.12
C MET A 1 60.92 -18.72 -49.43
N LYS A 2 60.94 -19.49 -48.33
CA LYS A 2 59.74 -19.98 -47.67
C LYS A 2 59.19 -19.03 -46.55
N ARG A 3 59.96 -18.05 -46.08
CA ARG A 3 59.59 -17.20 -44.90
C ARG A 3 58.59 -16.07 -45.20
N ASN A 4 58.43 -15.67 -46.46
CA ASN A 4 57.50 -14.55 -46.79
C ASN A 4 56.06 -14.99 -47.06
N LYS A 5 55.80 -16.26 -47.45
CA LYS A 5 54.42 -16.72 -47.67
C LYS A 5 53.56 -16.75 -46.41
N ALA A 6 54.14 -17.07 -45.26
CA ALA A 6 53.42 -17.07 -43.99
C ALA A 6 52.91 -15.68 -43.63
N LYS A 7 53.64 -14.59 -43.88
CA LYS A 7 53.20 -13.21 -43.62
C LYS A 7 51.98 -12.80 -44.47
N TYR A 8 51.89 -13.29 -45.73
CA TYR A 8 50.78 -12.98 -46.64
C TYR A 8 49.43 -13.56 -46.12
N TYR A 9 49.43 -14.65 -45.37
CA TYR A 9 48.20 -15.22 -44.78
C TYR A 9 47.99 -14.79 -43.33
N LEU A 10 49.05 -14.50 -42.59
CA LEU A 10 48.98 -14.13 -41.18
C LEU A 10 48.34 -12.74 -40.98
N ILE A 11 48.74 -11.75 -41.80
CA ILE A 11 48.22 -10.38 -41.70
C ILE A 11 46.72 -10.31 -41.98
N PRO A 12 46.19 -10.89 -43.10
CA PRO A 12 44.75 -10.94 -43.33
C PRO A 12 43.97 -11.68 -42.22
N ALA A 13 44.55 -12.79 -41.72
CA ALA A 13 43.91 -13.54 -40.61
C ALA A 13 43.79 -12.71 -39.32
N ILE A 14 44.84 -11.93 -38.97
CA ILE A 14 44.81 -11.02 -37.84
C ILE A 14 43.77 -9.92 -38.04
N ILE A 15 43.68 -9.33 -39.22
CA ILE A 15 42.70 -8.30 -39.57
C ILE A 15 41.27 -8.87 -39.47
N CYS A 16 41.02 -10.05 -40.01
CA CYS A 16 39.72 -10.73 -39.91
C CYS A 16 39.35 -11.03 -38.44
N MET A 17 40.30 -11.52 -37.66
CA MET A 17 40.10 -11.80 -36.24
C MET A 17 39.79 -10.50 -35.45
N ALA A 18 40.54 -9.43 -35.70
CA ALA A 18 40.29 -8.12 -35.11
C ALA A 18 38.90 -7.59 -35.50
N GLY A 19 38.46 -7.77 -36.74
CA GLY A 19 37.12 -7.44 -37.22
C GLY A 19 36.03 -8.22 -36.50
N ILE A 20 36.20 -9.53 -36.33
CA ILE A 20 35.26 -10.38 -35.57
C ILE A 20 35.17 -9.93 -34.12
N VAL A 21 36.31 -9.65 -33.48
CA VAL A 21 36.35 -9.15 -32.10
C VAL A 21 35.64 -7.79 -31.98
N ALA A 22 35.89 -6.88 -32.92
CA ALA A 22 35.25 -5.56 -32.94
C ALA A 22 33.71 -5.66 -33.12
N ILE A 23 33.25 -6.54 -34.02
CA ILE A 23 31.83 -6.83 -34.23
C ILE A 23 31.24 -7.43 -32.94
N GLY A 24 31.90 -8.42 -32.36
CA GLY A 24 31.45 -9.02 -31.09
C GLY A 24 31.37 -7.98 -29.98
N TYR A 25 32.38 -7.11 -29.85
CA TYR A 25 32.36 -6.02 -28.89
C TYR A 25 31.17 -5.08 -29.10
N PHE A 26 30.91 -4.69 -30.36
CA PHE A 26 29.83 -3.78 -30.74
C PHE A 26 28.43 -4.34 -30.35
N TYR A 27 28.16 -5.62 -30.61
CA TYR A 27 26.85 -6.23 -30.32
C TYR A 27 26.64 -6.58 -28.85
N PHE A 28 27.71 -6.88 -28.10
CA PHE A 28 27.57 -7.47 -26.77
C PHE A 28 28.07 -6.59 -25.61
N PHE A 29 29.01 -5.68 -25.85
CA PHE A 29 29.69 -4.94 -24.80
C PHE A 29 29.47 -3.42 -24.84
N THR A 30 28.87 -2.88 -25.91
CA THR A 30 28.38 -1.49 -25.91
C THR A 30 27.11 -1.35 -25.12
N ALA A 31 26.72 -0.10 -24.81
CA ALA A 31 25.52 0.20 -24.03
C ALA A 31 24.27 -0.40 -24.69
N PHE A 32 23.47 -1.10 -23.89
CA PHE A 32 22.21 -1.69 -24.33
C PHE A 32 21.16 -0.61 -24.54
N SER A 33 20.97 0.28 -23.54
CA SER A 33 19.95 1.33 -23.56
C SER A 33 20.37 2.52 -24.41
N ILE A 34 19.41 3.03 -25.20
CA ILE A 34 19.49 4.32 -25.89
C ILE A 34 19.04 5.49 -25.01
N LYS A 35 18.54 5.21 -23.82
CA LYS A 35 18.02 6.21 -22.89
C LYS A 35 19.13 6.67 -21.94
N ALA A 36 19.09 7.97 -21.60
CA ALA A 36 20.03 8.56 -20.64
C ALA A 36 19.67 8.23 -19.18
N GLU A 37 18.43 7.78 -18.94
CA GLU A 37 17.91 7.47 -17.62
C GLU A 37 17.61 5.97 -17.48
N LYS A 38 17.58 5.49 -16.24
CA LYS A 38 17.15 4.14 -15.88
C LYS A 38 15.76 3.84 -16.46
N GLN A 39 15.64 2.72 -17.13
CA GLN A 39 14.38 2.24 -17.70
C GLN A 39 13.94 0.96 -17.00
N TYR A 40 12.63 0.76 -16.88
CA TYR A 40 12.08 -0.47 -16.33
C TYR A 40 11.34 -1.26 -17.40
N VAL A 41 11.65 -2.55 -17.46
CA VAL A 41 10.94 -3.50 -18.33
C VAL A 41 10.22 -4.50 -17.43
N PHE A 42 8.93 -4.67 -17.69
CA PHE A 42 8.05 -5.58 -16.95
C PHE A 42 7.81 -6.83 -17.81
N ILE A 43 8.16 -7.97 -17.26
CA ILE A 43 7.95 -9.28 -17.88
C ILE A 43 6.97 -10.04 -17.00
N ASP A 44 5.80 -10.35 -17.54
CA ASP A 44 4.69 -11.05 -16.86
C ASP A 44 4.67 -12.54 -17.23
N ASP A 45 3.68 -13.27 -16.70
CA ASP A 45 3.62 -14.73 -16.79
C ASP A 45 3.09 -15.24 -18.13
N ASP A 46 2.47 -14.39 -18.96
CA ASP A 46 2.03 -14.71 -20.32
C ASP A 46 3.07 -14.30 -21.41
N ASP A 47 4.19 -13.70 -21.00
CA ASP A 47 5.24 -13.29 -21.94
C ASP A 47 5.95 -14.48 -22.61
N THR A 48 6.09 -14.32 -23.92
CA THR A 48 6.96 -15.16 -24.77
C THR A 48 8.30 -14.46 -25.01
N ALA A 49 9.28 -15.17 -25.58
CA ALA A 49 10.54 -14.55 -25.97
C ALA A 49 10.33 -13.36 -26.92
N ASP A 50 9.38 -13.46 -27.86
CA ASP A 50 9.09 -12.42 -28.84
C ASP A 50 8.43 -11.19 -28.17
N SER A 51 7.52 -11.39 -27.22
CA SER A 51 6.93 -10.28 -26.46
C SER A 51 7.98 -9.57 -25.59
N VAL A 52 8.92 -10.31 -24.99
CA VAL A 52 10.06 -9.72 -24.26
C VAL A 52 10.92 -8.88 -25.21
N TYR A 53 11.18 -9.34 -26.45
CA TYR A 53 11.93 -8.54 -27.43
C TYR A 53 11.17 -7.26 -27.80
N ALA A 54 9.85 -7.33 -27.97
CA ALA A 54 9.02 -6.16 -28.24
C ALA A 54 9.03 -5.16 -27.05
N LYS A 55 9.00 -5.65 -25.80
CA LYS A 55 9.11 -4.82 -24.59
C LYS A 55 10.51 -4.18 -24.45
N LEU A 56 11.56 -4.80 -24.97
CA LEU A 56 12.93 -4.26 -24.94
C LEU A 56 13.20 -3.26 -26.08
N GLU A 57 12.51 -3.35 -27.20
CA GLU A 57 12.75 -2.55 -28.39
C GLU A 57 12.71 -1.02 -28.16
N PRO A 58 11.78 -0.44 -27.38
CA PRO A 58 11.74 1.00 -27.09
C PRO A 58 12.91 1.51 -26.26
N VAL A 59 13.64 0.61 -25.60
CA VAL A 59 14.75 0.92 -24.70
C VAL A 59 16.10 0.62 -25.35
N ALA A 60 16.21 -0.47 -26.08
CA ALA A 60 17.46 -0.99 -26.64
C ALA A 60 17.88 -0.28 -27.91
N SER A 61 19.20 -0.19 -28.15
CA SER A 61 19.72 0.08 -29.50
C SER A 61 19.50 -1.16 -30.39
N HIS A 62 19.37 -0.95 -31.71
CA HIS A 62 19.11 -2.02 -32.67
C HIS A 62 20.15 -3.14 -32.60
N HIS A 63 21.45 -2.79 -32.56
CA HIS A 63 22.53 -3.79 -32.47
C HIS A 63 22.52 -4.54 -31.13
N ALA A 64 22.24 -3.85 -30.00
CA ALA A 64 22.17 -4.46 -28.70
C ALA A 64 20.99 -5.44 -28.61
N LEU A 65 19.81 -5.08 -29.15
CA LEU A 65 18.66 -5.99 -29.23
C LEU A 65 18.97 -7.23 -30.10
N THR A 66 19.71 -7.06 -31.22
CA THR A 66 20.16 -8.18 -32.02
C THR A 66 21.13 -9.09 -31.25
N GLY A 67 22.05 -8.49 -30.47
CA GLY A 67 22.94 -9.22 -29.56
C GLY A 67 22.15 -9.99 -28.49
N PHE A 68 21.13 -9.35 -27.88
CA PHE A 68 20.25 -9.98 -26.91
C PHE A 68 19.52 -11.19 -27.50
N ARG A 69 18.90 -11.05 -28.67
CA ARG A 69 18.23 -12.15 -29.41
C ARG A 69 19.19 -13.32 -29.71
N THR A 70 20.44 -13.01 -29.98
CA THR A 70 21.49 -14.02 -30.25
C THR A 70 21.80 -14.79 -28.96
N LEU A 71 22.01 -14.10 -27.84
CA LEU A 71 22.19 -14.73 -26.52
C LEU A 71 20.96 -15.53 -26.11
N ALA A 72 19.78 -14.98 -26.30
CA ALA A 72 18.53 -15.63 -25.96
C ALA A 72 18.35 -16.98 -26.67
N ARG A 73 18.67 -17.05 -27.97
CA ARG A 73 18.69 -18.30 -28.75
C ARG A 73 19.74 -19.27 -28.24
N HIS A 74 20.96 -18.81 -28.05
CA HIS A 74 22.09 -19.65 -27.65
C HIS A 74 21.86 -20.28 -26.24
N PHE A 75 21.22 -19.57 -25.33
CA PHE A 75 20.98 -20.01 -23.99
C PHE A 75 19.52 -20.50 -23.73
N SER A 76 18.77 -20.82 -24.79
CA SER A 76 17.39 -21.33 -24.71
C SER A 76 16.47 -20.51 -23.77
N TYR A 77 16.59 -19.18 -23.86
CA TYR A 77 15.84 -18.27 -22.96
C TYR A 77 14.32 -18.46 -23.03
N GLY A 78 13.80 -18.78 -24.23
CA GLY A 78 12.37 -19.01 -24.44
C GLY A 78 11.79 -20.22 -23.69
N GLU A 79 12.64 -21.18 -23.25
CA GLU A 79 12.18 -22.34 -22.49
C GLU A 79 11.84 -21.98 -21.03
N LYS A 80 12.43 -20.90 -20.51
CA LYS A 80 12.21 -20.46 -19.12
C LYS A 80 12.34 -18.94 -19.00
N ILE A 81 11.28 -18.25 -19.31
CA ILE A 81 11.15 -16.82 -19.09
C ILE A 81 10.85 -16.55 -17.60
N ARG A 82 11.57 -15.61 -17.01
CA ARG A 82 11.37 -15.22 -15.63
C ARG A 82 10.62 -13.91 -15.59
N THR A 83 9.50 -13.91 -14.88
CA THR A 83 8.71 -12.71 -14.62
C THR A 83 9.45 -11.75 -13.69
N GLY A 84 9.16 -10.46 -13.80
CA GLY A 84 9.71 -9.46 -12.90
C GLY A 84 9.80 -8.06 -13.49
N ARG A 85 10.18 -7.11 -12.65
CA ARG A 85 10.50 -5.73 -13.02
C ARG A 85 12.01 -5.58 -13.09
N PHE A 86 12.53 -5.40 -14.29
CA PHE A 86 13.97 -5.34 -14.59
C PHE A 86 14.41 -3.91 -14.83
N ALA A 87 15.43 -3.46 -14.12
CA ALA A 87 15.98 -2.11 -14.23
C ALA A 87 17.16 -2.11 -15.20
N ILE A 88 17.01 -1.45 -16.33
CA ILE A 88 18.09 -1.28 -17.33
C ILE A 88 18.74 0.08 -17.06
N GLU A 89 19.94 0.03 -16.50
CA GLU A 89 20.74 1.21 -16.18
C GLU A 89 21.41 1.77 -17.47
N PRO A 90 21.60 3.10 -17.54
CA PRO A 90 22.43 3.70 -18.57
C PRO A 90 23.84 3.08 -18.57
N GLY A 91 24.34 2.72 -19.76
CA GLY A 91 25.66 2.11 -19.89
C GLY A 91 25.74 0.60 -19.59
N MET A 92 24.68 -0.03 -19.09
CA MET A 92 24.63 -1.49 -18.97
C MET A 92 24.73 -2.12 -20.34
N ASN A 93 25.64 -3.11 -20.54
CA ASN A 93 25.82 -3.77 -21.81
C ASN A 93 24.83 -4.92 -22.03
N THR A 94 24.78 -5.41 -23.30
CA THR A 94 23.87 -6.48 -23.70
C THR A 94 24.04 -7.76 -22.89
N VAL A 95 25.26 -8.17 -22.55
CA VAL A 95 25.52 -9.39 -21.78
C VAL A 95 24.96 -9.27 -20.38
N ASN A 96 25.20 -8.14 -19.73
CA ASN A 96 24.72 -7.91 -18.36
C ASN A 96 23.19 -7.80 -18.33
N THR A 97 22.59 -7.09 -19.29
CA THR A 97 21.13 -7.01 -19.42
C THR A 97 20.51 -8.39 -19.63
N PHE A 98 21.09 -9.19 -20.51
CA PHE A 98 20.62 -10.56 -20.74
C PHE A 98 20.73 -11.43 -19.48
N ARG A 99 21.90 -11.40 -18.81
CA ARG A 99 22.10 -12.17 -17.56
C ARG A 99 21.13 -11.76 -16.47
N MET A 100 20.91 -10.46 -16.28
CA MET A 100 19.97 -9.91 -15.31
C MET A 100 18.56 -10.46 -15.56
N ILE A 101 18.05 -10.34 -16.77
CA ILE A 101 16.71 -10.80 -17.15
C ILE A 101 16.61 -12.33 -17.04
N LYS A 102 17.55 -13.06 -17.65
CA LYS A 102 17.56 -14.53 -17.63
C LYS A 102 17.62 -15.10 -16.22
N ASN A 103 18.37 -14.48 -15.32
CA ASN A 103 18.51 -14.95 -13.94
C ASN A 103 17.40 -14.44 -13.00
N GLY A 104 16.50 -13.57 -13.48
CA GLY A 104 15.43 -13.01 -12.69
C GLY A 104 15.94 -12.03 -11.62
N GLN A 105 17.02 -11.31 -11.89
CA GLN A 105 17.58 -10.29 -10.99
C GLN A 105 16.76 -8.99 -11.14
N GLN A 106 15.59 -9.00 -10.55
CA GLN A 106 14.65 -7.88 -10.60
C GLN A 106 14.91 -6.85 -9.49
N GLU A 107 14.50 -5.60 -9.74
CA GLU A 107 14.53 -4.53 -8.75
C GLU A 107 13.16 -4.46 -8.04
N PRO A 108 13.12 -4.40 -6.70
CA PRO A 108 11.86 -4.31 -5.95
C PRO A 108 11.11 -3.00 -6.23
N VAL A 109 9.81 -3.00 -6.00
CA VAL A 109 8.97 -1.81 -5.97
C VAL A 109 8.72 -1.36 -4.54
N MET A 110 8.59 -0.05 -4.35
CA MET A 110 8.15 0.53 -3.08
C MET A 110 6.62 0.53 -3.05
N LEU A 111 6.05 -0.43 -2.32
CA LEU A 111 4.61 -0.60 -2.13
C LEU A 111 4.18 0.13 -0.86
N THR A 112 3.41 1.20 -1.03
CA THR A 112 2.81 1.93 0.10
C THR A 112 1.44 1.37 0.39
N ILE A 113 1.18 0.98 1.64
CA ILE A 113 -0.14 0.63 2.14
C ILE A 113 -0.85 1.93 2.52
N PRO A 114 -1.91 2.30 1.79
CA PRO A 114 -2.62 3.55 2.03
C PRO A 114 -3.73 3.40 3.09
N GLU A 115 -4.14 4.51 3.65
CA GLU A 115 -5.29 4.59 4.57
C GLU A 115 -6.62 4.57 3.78
N CYS A 116 -6.95 3.45 3.17
CA CYS A 116 -8.18 3.27 2.39
C CYS A 116 -9.37 2.94 3.28
N ARG A 117 -10.58 3.36 2.86
CA ARG A 117 -11.85 3.10 3.55
C ARG A 117 -12.48 1.77 3.17
N THR A 118 -12.21 1.26 1.97
CA THR A 118 -12.80 -0.01 1.51
C THR A 118 -11.73 -0.97 0.99
N ILE A 119 -12.05 -2.26 0.97
CA ILE A 119 -11.19 -3.32 0.42
C ILE A 119 -10.94 -3.08 -1.07
N GLU A 120 -11.95 -2.63 -1.82
CA GLU A 120 -11.82 -2.34 -3.25
C GLU A 120 -10.83 -1.19 -3.49
N GLN A 121 -10.88 -0.14 -2.67
CA GLN A 121 -9.92 0.95 -2.75
C GLN A 121 -8.50 0.47 -2.42
N LEU A 122 -8.35 -0.35 -1.39
CA LEU A 122 -7.06 -0.94 -1.01
C LEU A 122 -6.52 -1.80 -2.15
N ALA A 123 -7.32 -2.72 -2.67
CA ALA A 123 -6.95 -3.61 -3.78
C ALA A 123 -6.54 -2.82 -5.04
N ALA A 124 -7.33 -1.80 -5.41
CA ALA A 124 -7.01 -0.93 -6.54
C ALA A 124 -5.68 -0.17 -6.36
N ARG A 125 -5.38 0.29 -5.14
CA ARG A 125 -4.11 0.98 -4.86
C ARG A 125 -2.90 0.05 -4.88
N LEU A 126 -3.05 -1.17 -4.36
CA LEU A 126 -1.98 -2.16 -4.33
C LEU A 126 -1.66 -2.68 -5.74
N SER A 127 -2.67 -2.96 -6.56
CA SER A 127 -2.50 -3.49 -7.91
C SER A 127 -1.72 -2.56 -8.85
N VAL A 128 -1.74 -1.24 -8.63
CA VAL A 128 -0.95 -0.28 -9.45
C VAL A 128 0.55 -0.57 -9.42
N LYS A 129 1.06 -1.18 -8.36
CA LYS A 129 2.48 -1.45 -8.15
C LYS A 129 2.85 -2.93 -8.26
N LEU A 130 1.89 -3.81 -8.51
CA LEU A 130 2.06 -5.25 -8.51
C LEU A 130 1.56 -5.86 -9.83
N MET A 131 2.01 -7.06 -10.15
CA MET A 131 1.49 -7.85 -11.25
C MET A 131 0.10 -8.41 -10.92
N ILE A 132 -0.22 -8.59 -9.62
CA ILE A 132 -1.52 -9.06 -9.16
C ILE A 132 -2.57 -7.98 -9.47
N ASP A 133 -3.65 -8.36 -10.13
CA ASP A 133 -4.77 -7.47 -10.41
C ASP A 133 -5.61 -7.16 -9.15
N SER A 134 -6.37 -6.07 -9.22
CA SER A 134 -7.20 -5.61 -8.10
C SER A 134 -8.34 -6.58 -7.76
N THR A 135 -8.85 -7.32 -8.73
CA THR A 135 -9.93 -8.29 -8.53
C THR A 135 -9.45 -9.45 -7.67
N THR A 136 -8.28 -10.01 -8.00
CA THR A 136 -7.65 -11.08 -7.23
C THR A 136 -7.40 -10.65 -5.78
N ILE A 137 -6.86 -9.43 -5.57
CA ILE A 137 -6.62 -8.91 -4.21
C ILE A 137 -7.94 -8.75 -3.46
N ALA A 138 -8.96 -8.14 -4.08
CA ALA A 138 -10.25 -7.91 -3.43
C ALA A 138 -10.96 -9.23 -3.09
N GLN A 139 -10.98 -10.20 -4.01
CA GLN A 139 -11.57 -11.52 -3.78
C GLN A 139 -10.88 -12.24 -2.61
N THR A 140 -9.54 -12.20 -2.55
CA THR A 140 -8.80 -12.81 -1.44
C THR A 140 -9.14 -12.18 -0.09
N LEU A 141 -9.28 -10.84 -0.04
CA LEU A 141 -9.60 -10.12 1.20
C LEU A 141 -11.08 -10.21 1.60
N THR A 142 -11.95 -10.70 0.73
CA THR A 142 -13.37 -10.94 1.00
C THR A 142 -13.72 -12.43 1.08
N ASP A 143 -12.75 -13.32 0.92
CA ASP A 143 -12.91 -14.77 1.11
C ASP A 143 -12.89 -15.08 2.61
N GLU A 144 -14.02 -15.55 3.13
CA GLU A 144 -14.20 -15.86 4.56
C GLU A 144 -13.23 -16.94 5.06
N GLU A 145 -13.01 -17.99 4.26
CA GLU A 145 -12.14 -19.08 4.64
C GLU A 145 -10.67 -18.65 4.68
N TYR A 146 -10.25 -17.86 3.70
CA TYR A 146 -8.90 -17.31 3.65
C TYR A 146 -8.64 -16.33 4.81
N CYS A 147 -9.58 -15.42 5.09
CA CYS A 147 -9.48 -14.50 6.23
C CYS A 147 -9.36 -15.27 7.54
N LYS A 148 -10.17 -16.32 7.73
CA LYS A 148 -10.17 -17.16 8.93
C LYS A 148 -8.86 -17.92 9.13
N GLN A 149 -8.21 -18.39 8.05
CA GLN A 149 -6.87 -18.99 8.12
C GLN A 149 -5.82 -18.03 8.64
N LEU A 150 -5.99 -16.72 8.41
CA LEU A 150 -5.12 -15.67 8.93
C LEU A 150 -5.53 -15.17 10.32
N GLY A 151 -6.62 -15.68 10.91
CA GLY A 151 -7.12 -15.28 12.22
C GLY A 151 -8.02 -14.04 12.19
N TYR A 152 -8.60 -13.72 11.05
CA TYR A 152 -9.50 -12.58 10.83
C TYR A 152 -10.84 -13.05 10.27
N ASP A 153 -11.78 -12.12 10.15
CA ASP A 153 -12.96 -12.20 9.31
C ASP A 153 -12.91 -11.13 8.22
N THR A 154 -13.90 -11.08 7.35
CA THR A 154 -13.97 -10.12 6.24
C THR A 154 -14.14 -8.66 6.70
N CYS A 155 -14.60 -8.43 7.94
CA CYS A 155 -14.68 -7.09 8.52
C CYS A 155 -13.35 -6.64 9.13
N THR A 156 -12.57 -7.57 9.68
CA THR A 156 -11.36 -7.29 10.46
C THR A 156 -10.06 -7.51 9.70
N ILE A 157 -10.07 -8.18 8.54
CA ILE A 157 -8.85 -8.44 7.73
C ILE A 157 -8.07 -7.16 7.40
N VAL A 158 -8.75 -6.03 7.34
CA VAL A 158 -8.14 -4.71 7.09
C VAL A 158 -7.16 -4.32 8.21
N CYS A 159 -7.34 -4.83 9.44
CA CYS A 159 -6.43 -4.60 10.58
C CYS A 159 -5.03 -5.20 10.34
N LEU A 160 -4.91 -6.17 9.43
CA LEU A 160 -3.62 -6.77 9.06
C LEU A 160 -2.69 -5.76 8.37
N PHE A 161 -3.24 -4.75 7.71
CA PHE A 161 -2.46 -3.81 6.93
C PHE A 161 -2.01 -2.63 7.79
N VAL A 162 -0.71 -2.55 8.04
CA VAL A 162 -0.08 -1.42 8.73
C VAL A 162 0.35 -0.38 7.69
N PRO A 163 -0.16 0.87 7.73
CA PRO A 163 0.24 1.92 6.80
C PRO A 163 1.74 2.21 6.87
N ASN A 164 2.47 1.80 5.84
CA ASN A 164 3.89 2.05 5.66
C ASN A 164 4.26 1.76 4.20
N THR A 165 5.52 1.99 3.84
CA THR A 165 6.06 1.64 2.53
C THR A 165 6.99 0.45 2.66
N TYR A 166 6.74 -0.59 1.87
CA TYR A 166 7.44 -1.87 1.92
C TYR A 166 8.11 -2.17 0.59
N GLU A 167 9.33 -2.68 0.64
CA GLU A 167 9.97 -3.26 -0.53
C GLU A 167 9.37 -4.63 -0.82
N VAL A 168 8.83 -4.80 -2.02
CA VAL A 168 8.29 -6.07 -2.52
C VAL A 168 8.67 -6.24 -4.00
N TYR A 169 8.70 -7.47 -4.47
CA TYR A 169 8.87 -7.68 -5.91
C TYR A 169 7.55 -7.48 -6.64
N TRP A 170 7.62 -6.86 -7.84
CA TRP A 170 6.46 -6.57 -8.67
C TRP A 170 5.63 -7.83 -8.98
N ASN A 171 6.30 -8.97 -9.21
CA ASN A 171 5.69 -10.28 -9.49
C ASN A 171 5.43 -11.11 -8.22
N THR A 172 5.31 -10.47 -7.05
CA THR A 172 4.97 -11.20 -5.81
C THR A 172 3.60 -11.86 -5.95
N SER A 173 3.44 -13.10 -5.47
CA SER A 173 2.11 -13.73 -5.43
C SER A 173 1.28 -13.17 -4.28
N ILE A 174 -0.05 -13.39 -4.31
CA ILE A 174 -0.96 -12.93 -3.26
C ILE A 174 -0.58 -13.53 -1.90
N GLU A 175 -0.21 -14.82 -1.85
CA GLU A 175 0.20 -15.50 -0.62
C GLU A 175 1.48 -14.88 -0.03
N LYS A 176 2.45 -14.54 -0.90
CA LYS A 176 3.69 -13.88 -0.45
C LYS A 176 3.44 -12.47 0.03
N LEU A 177 2.53 -11.73 -0.64
CA LEU A 177 2.11 -10.40 -0.22
C LEU A 177 1.46 -10.48 1.16
N MET A 178 0.47 -11.35 1.34
CA MET A 178 -0.23 -11.52 2.61
C MET A 178 0.70 -12.02 3.72
N GLY A 179 1.58 -12.96 3.41
CA GLY A 179 2.62 -13.41 4.35
C GLY A 179 3.60 -12.30 4.74
N ARG A 180 3.87 -11.32 3.86
CA ARG A 180 4.61 -10.12 4.19
C ARG A 180 3.81 -9.20 5.13
N MET A 181 2.52 -9.00 4.87
CA MET A 181 1.65 -8.19 5.73
C MET A 181 1.56 -8.77 7.14
N VAL A 182 1.39 -10.09 7.27
CA VAL A 182 1.43 -10.79 8.58
C VAL A 182 2.72 -10.48 9.34
N LYS A 183 3.87 -10.62 8.68
CA LYS A 183 5.17 -10.33 9.32
C LYS A 183 5.30 -8.87 9.77
N GLU A 184 4.83 -7.93 8.98
CA GLU A 184 4.91 -6.51 9.33
C GLU A 184 3.89 -6.15 10.42
N HIS A 185 2.71 -6.74 10.40
CA HIS A 185 1.72 -6.65 11.47
C HIS A 185 2.29 -7.18 12.80
N ASP A 186 2.93 -8.36 12.80
CA ASP A 186 3.51 -8.93 14.01
C ASP A 186 4.64 -8.07 14.58
N LYS A 187 5.46 -7.47 13.72
CA LYS A 187 6.48 -6.50 14.14
C LYS A 187 5.87 -5.23 14.73
N PHE A 188 4.79 -4.74 14.15
CA PHE A 188 4.09 -3.55 14.61
C PHE A 188 3.45 -3.79 15.99
N TRP A 189 2.78 -4.93 16.18
CA TRP A 189 2.16 -5.31 17.44
C TRP A 189 3.17 -5.91 18.42
N THR A 190 4.09 -5.07 18.91
CA THR A 190 5.04 -5.45 19.94
C THR A 190 4.34 -5.91 21.22
N GLN A 191 5.08 -6.63 22.09
CA GLN A 191 4.54 -7.05 23.38
C GLN A 191 4.03 -5.87 24.21
N GLU A 192 4.72 -4.71 24.16
CA GLU A 192 4.28 -3.49 24.84
C GLU A 192 2.93 -2.99 24.29
N ARG A 193 2.73 -2.92 22.97
CA ARG A 193 1.45 -2.51 22.36
C ARG A 193 0.31 -3.47 22.74
N LYS A 194 0.57 -4.77 22.70
CA LYS A 194 -0.40 -5.79 23.12
C LYS A 194 -0.78 -5.66 24.60
N GLN A 195 0.18 -5.41 25.47
CA GLN A 195 -0.08 -5.17 26.89
C GLN A 195 -0.91 -3.91 27.12
N LYS A 196 -0.63 -2.81 26.41
CA LYS A 196 -1.44 -1.59 26.47
C LYS A 196 -2.89 -1.84 26.02
N ALA A 197 -3.07 -2.57 24.90
CA ALA A 197 -4.41 -2.96 24.44
C ALA A 197 -5.18 -3.76 25.50
N THR A 198 -4.55 -4.79 26.06
CA THR A 198 -5.12 -5.62 27.13
C THR A 198 -5.47 -4.78 28.38
N ALA A 199 -4.63 -3.82 28.77
CA ALA A 199 -4.91 -2.91 29.88
C ALA A 199 -6.12 -1.99 29.64
N LEU A 200 -6.47 -1.75 28.38
CA LEU A 200 -7.69 -1.05 27.98
C LEU A 200 -8.93 -1.97 27.87
N GLY A 201 -8.74 -3.29 28.02
CA GLY A 201 -9.78 -4.30 27.79
C GLY A 201 -10.11 -4.52 26.30
N LEU A 202 -9.17 -4.20 25.40
CA LEU A 202 -9.36 -4.30 23.95
C LEU A 202 -8.41 -5.33 23.33
N SER A 203 -8.90 -6.03 22.31
CA SER A 203 -8.09 -6.77 21.35
C SER A 203 -7.36 -5.82 20.41
N THR A 204 -6.37 -6.32 19.70
CA THR A 204 -5.65 -5.54 18.66
C THR A 204 -6.58 -5.06 17.54
N ASN A 205 -7.57 -5.88 17.15
CA ASN A 205 -8.56 -5.52 16.13
C ASN A 205 -9.50 -4.42 16.62
N GLU A 206 -9.92 -4.47 17.88
CA GLU A 206 -10.76 -3.42 18.49
C GLU A 206 -10.00 -2.10 18.63
N VAL A 207 -8.69 -2.14 18.93
CA VAL A 207 -7.83 -0.95 18.89
C VAL A 207 -7.78 -0.36 17.47
N CYS A 208 -7.58 -1.18 16.44
CA CYS A 208 -7.60 -0.73 15.04
C CYS A 208 -8.98 -0.16 14.66
N THR A 209 -10.06 -0.80 15.11
CA THR A 209 -11.43 -0.33 14.87
C THR A 209 -11.66 1.05 15.45
N LEU A 210 -11.33 1.25 16.73
CA LEU A 210 -11.46 2.54 17.39
C LEU A 210 -10.55 3.59 16.77
N ALA A 211 -9.30 3.23 16.44
CA ALA A 211 -8.34 4.10 15.79
C ALA A 211 -8.86 4.60 14.42
N SER A 212 -9.50 3.72 13.64
CA SER A 212 -10.06 4.09 12.33
C SER A 212 -11.20 5.11 12.44
N ILE A 213 -11.97 5.07 13.53
CA ILE A 213 -13.02 6.06 13.82
C ILE A 213 -12.37 7.40 14.18
N ILE A 214 -11.38 7.39 15.07
CA ILE A 214 -10.66 8.60 15.52
C ILE A 214 -9.94 9.28 14.34
N ASP A 215 -9.38 8.51 13.42
CA ASP A 215 -8.72 9.03 12.21
C ASP A 215 -9.68 9.80 11.30
N GLU A 216 -10.98 9.45 11.31
CA GLU A 216 -12.01 10.14 10.53
C GLU A 216 -12.65 11.31 11.30
N GLU A 217 -12.46 11.40 12.63
CA GLU A 217 -12.94 12.52 13.44
C GLU A 217 -12.00 13.74 13.35
N THR A 218 -10.71 13.50 13.35
CA THR A 218 -9.73 14.59 13.32
C THR A 218 -8.46 14.23 12.56
N ALA A 219 -7.97 15.18 11.76
CA ALA A 219 -6.64 15.13 11.16
C ALA A 219 -5.54 15.57 12.15
N ASN A 220 -5.91 16.17 13.30
CA ASN A 220 -4.97 16.67 14.29
C ASN A 220 -4.47 15.54 15.18
N ASN A 221 -3.27 15.02 14.90
CA ASN A 221 -2.67 13.93 15.67
C ASN A 221 -2.49 14.24 17.17
N ALA A 222 -2.32 15.53 17.54
CA ALA A 222 -2.17 15.93 18.96
C ALA A 222 -3.49 15.80 19.72
N GLU A 223 -4.64 15.85 19.06
CA GLU A 223 -5.95 15.72 19.68
C GLU A 223 -6.46 14.28 19.77
N LYS A 224 -6.00 13.39 18.88
CA LYS A 224 -6.44 11.99 18.84
C LYS A 224 -6.42 11.28 20.19
N PRO A 225 -5.40 11.44 21.08
CA PRO A 225 -5.40 10.79 22.39
C PRO A 225 -6.53 11.28 23.32
N MET A 226 -6.99 12.52 23.19
CA MET A 226 -8.13 13.07 23.92
C MET A 226 -9.43 12.44 23.42
N ILE A 227 -9.62 12.37 22.11
CA ILE A 227 -10.80 11.73 21.49
C ILE A 227 -10.83 10.23 21.84
N ALA A 228 -9.67 9.56 21.83
CA ALA A 228 -9.55 8.16 22.25
C ALA A 228 -10.06 7.98 23.70
N GLY A 229 -9.63 8.84 24.61
CA GLY A 229 -10.10 8.83 26.00
C GLY A 229 -11.62 9.00 26.11
N MET A 230 -12.20 9.91 25.33
CA MET A 230 -13.65 10.16 25.31
C MET A 230 -14.42 8.93 24.82
N TYR A 231 -14.02 8.31 23.71
CA TYR A 231 -14.69 7.11 23.22
C TYR A 231 -14.53 5.91 24.16
N LEU A 232 -13.35 5.72 24.76
CA LEU A 232 -13.14 4.66 25.75
C LEU A 232 -14.01 4.85 27.00
N ASN A 233 -14.25 6.10 27.42
CA ASN A 233 -15.20 6.39 28.50
C ASN A 233 -16.62 6.01 28.10
N ARG A 234 -17.07 6.32 26.87
CA ARG A 234 -18.39 5.88 26.37
C ARG A 234 -18.51 4.36 26.35
N LEU A 235 -17.51 3.65 25.82
CA LEU A 235 -17.50 2.18 25.83
C LEU A 235 -17.62 1.62 27.24
N LYS A 236 -16.88 2.19 28.20
CA LYS A 236 -16.90 1.74 29.61
C LYS A 236 -18.27 1.85 30.29
N ILE A 237 -19.06 2.86 29.93
CA ILE A 237 -20.40 3.09 30.52
C ILE A 237 -21.54 2.56 29.65
N GLY A 238 -21.24 1.85 28.54
CA GLY A 238 -22.25 1.33 27.61
C GLY A 238 -22.99 2.43 26.84
N MET A 239 -22.38 3.58 26.64
CA MET A 239 -22.93 4.67 25.84
C MET A 239 -22.63 4.46 24.36
N PRO A 240 -23.60 4.65 23.44
CA PRO A 240 -23.35 4.60 22.00
C PRO A 240 -22.23 5.57 21.59
N LEU A 241 -21.37 5.16 20.64
CA LEU A 241 -20.25 6.02 20.19
C LEU A 241 -20.75 7.24 19.43
N GLN A 242 -21.85 7.12 18.67
CA GLN A 242 -22.46 8.21 17.89
C GLN A 242 -21.42 8.93 17.02
N ALA A 243 -20.64 8.15 16.31
CA ALA A 243 -19.58 8.63 15.43
C ALA A 243 -20.12 8.76 14.00
N ASP A 244 -20.25 9.98 13.48
CA ASP A 244 -20.73 10.27 12.13
C ASP A 244 -19.97 9.49 11.04
N PRO A 245 -18.64 9.30 11.12
CA PRO A 245 -17.89 8.52 10.14
C PRO A 245 -18.39 7.08 9.96
N THR A 246 -18.89 6.46 11.01
CA THR A 246 -19.42 5.09 10.96
C THR A 246 -20.72 5.01 10.16
N VAL A 247 -21.54 6.06 10.21
CA VAL A 247 -22.76 6.17 9.40
C VAL A 247 -22.41 6.38 7.93
N LYS A 248 -21.43 7.24 7.61
CA LYS A 248 -20.91 7.40 6.23
C LYS A 248 -20.39 6.09 5.66
N PHE A 249 -19.69 5.31 6.47
CA PHE A 249 -19.19 4.00 6.10
C PHE A 249 -20.34 3.00 5.84
N ALA A 250 -21.35 2.98 6.73
CA ALA A 250 -22.53 2.13 6.58
C ALA A 250 -23.31 2.44 5.28
N LEU A 251 -23.42 3.72 4.93
CA LEU A 251 -24.07 4.19 3.70
C LEU A 251 -23.18 3.99 2.44
N LYS A 252 -21.88 3.73 2.61
CA LYS A 252 -20.87 3.74 1.54
C LYS A 252 -20.82 5.08 0.78
N ASP A 253 -21.24 6.17 1.42
CA ASP A 253 -21.22 7.52 0.87
C ASP A 253 -20.25 8.40 1.66
N PHE A 254 -19.02 8.44 1.17
CA PHE A 254 -17.92 9.20 1.77
C PHE A 254 -17.90 10.68 1.33
N ALA A 255 -18.77 11.06 0.40
CA ALA A 255 -18.90 12.45 -0.07
C ALA A 255 -19.84 13.28 0.80
N LEU A 256 -20.61 12.64 1.68
CA LEU A 256 -21.52 13.31 2.60
C LEU A 256 -20.75 14.30 3.50
N LYS A 257 -21.07 15.58 3.36
CA LYS A 257 -20.51 16.64 4.22
C LYS A 257 -21.21 16.73 5.56
N ARG A 258 -22.50 16.38 5.63
CA ARG A 258 -23.33 16.48 6.82
C ARG A 258 -24.24 15.26 6.97
N ILE A 259 -24.31 14.74 8.19
CA ILE A 259 -25.25 13.67 8.56
C ILE A 259 -26.57 14.31 9.01
N TYR A 260 -27.68 13.85 8.45
CA TYR A 260 -29.05 14.25 8.79
C TYR A 260 -29.76 13.09 9.48
N HIS A 261 -30.88 13.38 10.16
CA HIS A 261 -31.65 12.36 10.90
C HIS A 261 -32.00 11.12 10.06
N GLY A 262 -32.38 11.30 8.78
CA GLY A 262 -32.65 10.17 7.88
C GLY A 262 -31.47 9.22 7.68
N HIS A 263 -30.24 9.73 7.73
CA HIS A 263 -29.03 8.91 7.60
C HIS A 263 -28.78 8.06 8.87
N LEU A 264 -29.22 8.55 10.04
CA LEU A 264 -29.08 7.84 11.33
C LEU A 264 -30.00 6.61 11.43
N GLU A 265 -30.99 6.52 10.54
CA GLU A 265 -31.95 5.42 10.52
C GLU A 265 -31.43 4.17 9.78
N ILE A 266 -30.26 4.24 9.15
CA ILE A 266 -29.68 3.08 8.44
C ILE A 266 -29.57 1.87 9.38
N ASP A 267 -30.10 0.72 8.93
CA ASP A 267 -29.96 -0.55 9.61
C ASP A 267 -28.64 -1.20 9.21
N SER A 268 -27.62 -0.99 10.02
CA SER A 268 -26.29 -1.53 9.79
C SER A 268 -25.59 -1.74 11.12
N PRO A 269 -24.82 -2.82 11.29
CA PRO A 269 -24.01 -3.04 12.50
C PRO A 269 -22.91 -1.98 12.67
N TYR A 270 -22.58 -1.24 11.61
CA TYR A 270 -21.66 -0.10 11.67
C TYR A 270 -22.33 1.19 12.17
N ASN A 271 -23.66 1.25 12.30
CA ASN A 271 -24.33 2.44 12.80
C ASN A 271 -24.18 2.56 14.34
N THR A 272 -23.19 3.31 14.79
CA THR A 272 -22.87 3.52 16.20
C THR A 272 -23.85 4.48 16.93
N TYR A 273 -24.89 4.96 16.27
CA TYR A 273 -26.03 5.62 16.89
C TYR A 273 -27.08 4.63 17.40
N LYS A 274 -27.23 3.48 16.71
CA LYS A 274 -28.18 2.43 17.04
C LYS A 274 -27.54 1.29 17.83
N ASN A 275 -26.27 0.98 17.58
CA ASN A 275 -25.56 -0.13 18.18
C ASN A 275 -24.58 0.36 19.26
N ILE A 276 -24.64 -0.26 20.44
CA ILE A 276 -23.73 0.00 21.56
C ILE A 276 -22.43 -0.77 21.30
N GLY A 277 -21.30 -0.18 21.69
CA GLY A 277 -19.99 -0.79 21.54
C GLY A 277 -19.29 -0.38 20.24
N LEU A 278 -18.24 -1.12 19.90
CA LEU A 278 -17.51 -0.94 18.63
C LEU A 278 -18.26 -1.60 17.47
N PRO A 279 -18.16 -1.07 16.26
CA PRO A 279 -18.65 -1.75 15.07
C PRO A 279 -17.87 -3.04 14.82
N PRO A 280 -18.33 -3.94 13.91
CA PRO A 280 -17.71 -5.25 13.65
C PRO A 280 -16.23 -5.20 13.22
N GLY A 281 -15.80 -4.08 12.66
CA GLY A 281 -14.42 -3.88 12.20
C GLY A 281 -14.14 -2.42 11.89
N PRO A 282 -12.91 -2.10 11.46
CA PRO A 282 -12.51 -0.73 11.15
C PRO A 282 -13.25 -0.19 9.94
N ILE A 283 -13.45 1.14 9.90
CA ILE A 283 -14.07 1.87 8.80
C ILE A 283 -13.05 2.39 7.77
N LYS A 284 -11.78 2.13 8.03
CA LYS A 284 -10.63 2.34 7.12
C LYS A 284 -9.42 1.59 7.65
N VAL A 285 -8.37 1.46 6.84
CA VAL A 285 -7.04 1.07 7.33
C VAL A 285 -6.59 2.13 8.35
N ALA A 286 -6.48 1.75 9.62
CA ALA A 286 -6.14 2.67 10.70
C ALA A 286 -4.71 3.18 10.58
N SER A 287 -4.49 4.47 10.82
CA SER A 287 -3.15 5.06 10.85
C SER A 287 -2.36 4.59 12.07
N ILE A 288 -1.03 4.57 11.97
CA ILE A 288 -0.14 4.29 13.11
C ILE A 288 -0.43 5.29 14.25
N GLN A 289 -0.63 6.57 13.90
CA GLN A 289 -0.94 7.62 14.85
C GLN A 289 -2.29 7.42 15.55
N GLY A 290 -3.30 6.91 14.82
CA GLY A 290 -4.60 6.55 15.39
C GLY A 290 -4.48 5.40 16.39
N VAL A 291 -3.76 4.33 16.03
CA VAL A 291 -3.49 3.20 16.93
C VAL A 291 -2.72 3.65 18.16
N ASP A 292 -1.64 4.42 17.98
CA ASP A 292 -0.84 4.93 19.10
C ASP A 292 -1.65 5.89 19.98
N ALA A 293 -2.58 6.65 19.44
CA ALA A 293 -3.49 7.51 20.20
C ALA A 293 -4.44 6.72 21.09
N VAL A 294 -4.98 5.59 20.61
CA VAL A 294 -5.79 4.69 21.43
C VAL A 294 -4.97 4.08 22.56
N LEU A 295 -3.80 3.53 22.24
CA LEU A 295 -2.93 2.86 23.21
C LEU A 295 -2.36 3.81 24.29
N ASN A 296 -2.19 5.09 23.94
CA ASN A 296 -1.65 6.12 24.82
C ASN A 296 -2.70 7.24 25.09
N ARG A 297 -3.96 6.86 25.19
CA ARG A 297 -5.05 7.79 25.46
C ARG A 297 -4.79 8.70 26.64
N VAL A 298 -5.28 9.94 26.59
CA VAL A 298 -5.32 10.81 27.76
C VAL A 298 -6.44 10.35 28.69
N ALA A 299 -6.12 10.15 29.96
CA ALA A 299 -7.09 9.79 30.96
C ALA A 299 -7.87 11.05 31.45
N HIS A 300 -9.17 11.05 31.29
CA HIS A 300 -10.08 12.08 31.69
C HIS A 300 -11.51 11.51 31.87
N ASN A 301 -12.49 12.34 32.23
CA ASN A 301 -13.88 11.93 32.43
C ASN A 301 -14.85 12.46 31.35
N TYR A 302 -14.34 13.01 30.25
CA TYR A 302 -15.20 13.52 29.18
C TYR A 302 -15.89 12.37 28.41
N ILE A 303 -17.16 12.61 28.07
CA ILE A 303 -17.98 11.69 27.23
C ILE A 303 -18.67 12.40 26.08
N TYR A 304 -18.48 13.72 25.94
CA TYR A 304 -18.97 14.53 24.83
C TYR A 304 -17.84 15.36 24.21
N MET A 305 -17.96 15.63 22.92
CA MET A 305 -17.15 16.60 22.20
C MET A 305 -17.99 17.35 21.17
N CYS A 306 -17.62 18.56 20.82
CA CYS A 306 -18.11 19.31 19.68
C CYS A 306 -17.02 20.21 19.14
N ALA A 307 -17.10 20.59 17.86
CA ALA A 307 -16.13 21.48 17.25
C ALA A 307 -16.01 22.79 18.01
N LYS A 308 -14.79 23.34 18.09
CA LYS A 308 -14.53 24.62 18.72
C LYS A 308 -15.05 25.79 17.89
N GLU A 309 -15.52 26.79 18.58
CA GLU A 309 -16.03 28.05 18.04
C GLU A 309 -14.98 28.91 17.32
N ASP A 310 -13.68 28.66 17.54
CA ASP A 310 -12.56 29.35 16.90
C ASP A 310 -12.22 28.81 15.50
N PHE A 311 -12.88 27.69 15.11
CA PHE A 311 -12.65 26.98 13.84
C PHE A 311 -11.20 26.50 13.65
N SER A 312 -10.50 26.23 14.75
CA SER A 312 -9.14 25.65 14.75
C SER A 312 -9.08 24.20 14.23
N GLY A 313 -10.23 23.57 13.96
CA GLY A 313 -10.31 22.15 13.61
C GLY A 313 -10.13 21.22 14.82
N THR A 314 -10.22 21.78 16.05
CA THR A 314 -10.18 21.02 17.31
C THR A 314 -11.56 21.01 17.98
N HIS A 315 -11.67 20.31 19.13
CA HIS A 315 -12.92 20.07 19.82
C HIS A 315 -12.90 20.65 21.24
N ASN A 316 -14.07 21.08 21.71
CA ASN A 316 -14.39 21.27 23.12
C ASN A 316 -14.91 19.96 23.68
N PHE A 317 -14.35 19.51 24.79
CA PHE A 317 -14.77 18.28 25.49
C PHE A 317 -15.65 18.64 26.70
N ALA A 318 -16.57 17.73 27.07
CA ALA A 318 -17.44 17.90 28.19
C ALA A 318 -17.68 16.57 28.92
N ALA A 319 -17.78 16.64 30.26
CA ALA A 319 -18.03 15.47 31.09
C ALA A 319 -19.53 15.17 31.25
N ASN A 320 -20.42 16.14 30.98
CA ASN A 320 -21.85 16.00 31.07
C ASN A 320 -22.58 16.75 29.96
N TYR A 321 -23.85 16.42 29.77
CA TYR A 321 -24.68 16.96 28.70
C TYR A 321 -24.89 18.48 28.78
N GLN A 322 -24.97 19.04 30.00
CA GLN A 322 -25.18 20.49 30.17
C GLN A 322 -23.96 21.31 29.68
N GLU A 323 -22.75 20.84 29.99
CA GLU A 323 -21.51 21.43 29.45
C GLU A 323 -21.43 21.30 27.93
N HIS A 324 -21.81 20.12 27.40
CA HIS A 324 -21.88 19.90 25.98
C HIS A 324 -22.81 20.88 25.26
N LEU A 325 -24.03 21.08 25.81
CA LEU A 325 -24.98 22.06 25.26
C LEU A 325 -24.41 23.49 25.24
N LYS A 326 -23.67 23.89 26.28
CA LYS A 326 -23.02 25.21 26.34
C LYS A 326 -21.95 25.32 25.24
N ASN A 327 -21.15 24.27 25.05
CA ASN A 327 -20.12 24.22 23.99
C ASN A 327 -20.79 24.26 22.61
N ALA A 328 -21.82 23.47 22.37
CA ALA A 328 -22.58 23.45 21.13
C ALA A 328 -23.24 24.79 20.78
N ALA A 329 -23.79 25.46 21.81
CA ALA A 329 -24.36 26.79 21.63
C ALA A 329 -23.31 27.84 21.21
N ARG A 330 -22.11 27.81 21.82
CA ARG A 330 -20.99 28.69 21.39
C ARG A 330 -20.59 28.45 19.93
N TYR A 331 -20.45 27.20 19.54
CA TYR A 331 -20.13 26.83 18.16
C TYR A 331 -21.22 27.27 17.18
N SER A 332 -22.49 27.01 17.51
CA SER A 332 -23.64 27.43 16.69
C SER A 332 -23.70 28.95 16.51
N LYS A 333 -23.45 29.71 17.61
CA LYS A 333 -23.36 31.18 17.55
C LYS A 333 -22.26 31.64 16.60
N ALA A 334 -21.04 31.06 16.70
CA ALA A 334 -19.92 31.41 15.85
C ALA A 334 -20.17 31.08 14.36
N LEU A 335 -20.90 29.98 14.05
CA LEU A 335 -21.36 29.67 12.70
C LEU A 335 -22.29 30.76 12.13
N ASN A 336 -23.29 31.16 12.96
CA ASN A 336 -24.26 32.18 12.56
C ASN A 336 -23.59 33.54 12.30
N GLU A 337 -22.62 33.95 13.15
CA GLU A 337 -21.85 35.20 12.98
C GLU A 337 -21.04 35.21 11.68
N ARG A 338 -20.64 34.03 11.17
CA ARG A 338 -19.93 33.87 9.88
C ARG A 338 -20.85 33.61 8.69
N GLY A 339 -22.17 33.55 8.89
CA GLY A 339 -23.14 33.26 7.84
C GLY A 339 -23.05 31.83 7.28
N ILE A 340 -22.44 30.91 8.02
CA ILE A 340 -22.32 29.47 7.62
C ILE A 340 -23.59 28.77 8.09
N LYS A 341 -24.40 28.29 7.14
CA LYS A 341 -25.66 27.55 7.38
C LYS A 341 -25.46 26.04 7.28
#